data_24c076ee7941f548b7f91b2b0e76aeac
#
_entry.id   24c076ee7941f548b7f91b2b0e76aeac
#
_cell.length_a   1.000
_cell.length_b   1.000
_cell.length_c   1.000
_cell.angle_alpha   90.00
_cell.angle_beta   90.00
_cell.angle_gamma   90.00
#
_symmetry.space_group_name_H-M   'P 1'
#
loop_
_entity.id
_entity.type
_entity.pdbx_description
1 polymer ?
#
loop_
_entity_poly.entity_id
_entity_poly.type
_entity_poly.pdbx_seq_one_letter_code
_entity_poly.pdbx_strand_id
1 'polypeptide(L)'
;MYLTIDAGNTRTKAVVYDAAGLTWDSITAEGNELAPIKELIRRHSVEHVIVSTTGVREWKLSELGIKGKNIELSHEVPLPISIVYTTPETLGRDRIAAACGAKANHPGKNCLVISAGTC
;
A
#
# COMPACT_ATOMS: atom_id res chain seq x y z
N MET A 1 0.70 -10.22 -11.68
CA MET A 1 1.40 -9.79 -10.46
C MET A 1 0.66 -8.61 -9.81
N TYR A 2 0.80 -8.48 -8.50
CA TYR A 2 0.20 -7.43 -7.68
C TYR A 2 1.29 -6.54 -7.11
N LEU A 3 1.06 -5.24 -7.04
CA LEU A 3 1.99 -4.26 -6.49
C LEU A 3 1.36 -3.55 -5.29
N THR A 4 2.09 -3.46 -4.20
CA THR A 4 1.76 -2.55 -3.10
C THR A 4 2.78 -1.43 -3.05
N ILE A 5 2.31 -0.21 -2.82
CA ILE A 5 3.17 0.97 -2.67
C ILE A 5 2.79 1.65 -1.34
N ASP A 6 3.77 1.84 -0.49
CA ASP A 6 3.67 2.67 0.71
C ASP A 6 4.49 3.94 0.49
N ALA A 7 3.79 5.02 0.16
CA ALA A 7 4.38 6.34 -0.09
C ALA A 7 4.38 7.16 1.20
N GLY A 8 5.44 7.01 1.97
CA GLY A 8 5.68 7.79 3.18
C GLY A 8 6.29 9.16 2.89
N ASN A 9 6.48 9.97 3.95
CA ASN A 9 7.05 11.32 3.81
C ASN A 9 8.53 11.30 3.36
N THR A 10 9.30 10.31 3.79
CA THR A 10 10.75 10.24 3.56
C THR A 10 11.12 9.20 2.52
N ARG A 11 10.37 8.10 2.46
CA ARG A 11 10.67 6.95 1.60
C ARG A 11 9.41 6.37 1.02
N THR A 12 9.53 5.86 -0.20
CA THR A 12 8.49 5.05 -0.84
C THR A 12 8.98 3.61 -0.92
N LYS A 13 8.18 2.68 -0.38
CA LYS A 13 8.42 1.25 -0.49
C LYS A 13 7.45 0.65 -1.50
N ALA A 14 7.95 -0.18 -2.39
CA ALA A 14 7.11 -0.90 -3.34
C ALA A 14 7.47 -2.38 -3.32
N VAL A 15 6.45 -3.24 -3.27
CA VAL A 15 6.61 -4.69 -3.18
C VAL A 15 5.71 -5.37 -4.21
N VAL A 16 6.29 -6.26 -5.00
CA VAL A 16 5.58 -7.11 -5.95
C VAL A 16 5.28 -8.46 -5.32
N TYR A 17 4.04 -8.92 -5.51
CA TYR A 17 3.56 -10.20 -5.04
C TYR A 17 3.02 -11.04 -6.20
N ASP A 18 3.13 -12.35 -6.07
CA ASP A 18 2.43 -13.28 -6.95
C ASP A 18 0.95 -13.47 -6.53
N ALA A 19 0.24 -14.35 -7.24
CA ALA A 19 -1.16 -14.65 -6.97
C ALA A 19 -1.38 -15.38 -5.63
N ALA A 20 -0.35 -16.01 -5.08
CA ALA A 20 -0.38 -16.67 -3.77
C ALA A 20 -0.05 -15.70 -2.61
N GLY A 21 0.29 -14.44 -2.91
CA GLY A 21 0.66 -13.44 -1.94
C GLY A 21 2.11 -13.55 -1.44
N LEU A 22 2.95 -14.31 -2.14
CA LEU A 22 4.37 -14.40 -1.82
C LEU A 22 5.12 -13.21 -2.43
N THR A 23 6.02 -12.62 -1.64
CA THR A 23 6.90 -11.55 -2.09
C THR A 23 7.82 -12.03 -3.20
N TRP A 24 7.81 -11.33 -4.34
CA TRP A 24 8.61 -11.64 -5.51
C TRP A 24 9.81 -10.70 -5.66
N ASP A 25 9.58 -9.41 -5.50
CA ASP A 25 10.61 -8.37 -5.58
C ASP A 25 10.19 -7.15 -4.79
N SER A 26 11.14 -6.31 -4.39
CA SER A 26 10.84 -5.08 -3.66
C SER A 26 11.91 -4.01 -3.89
N ILE A 27 11.48 -2.76 -3.77
CA ILE A 27 12.36 -1.60 -3.77
C ILE A 27 12.03 -0.64 -2.64
N THR A 28 13.02 0.12 -2.23
CA THR A 28 12.84 1.32 -1.41
C THR A 28 13.48 2.49 -2.14
N ALA A 29 12.69 3.51 -2.45
CA ALA A 29 13.14 4.75 -3.08
C ALA A 29 13.12 5.89 -2.06
N GLU A 30 14.03 6.84 -2.22
CA GLU A 30 14.01 8.07 -1.43
C GLU A 30 12.88 8.98 -1.92
N GLY A 31 12.19 9.64 -1.01
CA GLY A 31 11.09 10.54 -1.33
C GLY A 31 9.99 9.89 -2.17
N ASN A 32 9.54 10.62 -3.19
CA ASN A 32 8.43 10.25 -4.08
C ASN A 32 8.89 9.92 -5.52
N GLU A 33 10.09 9.37 -5.68
CA GLU A 33 10.61 9.02 -6.99
C GLU A 33 9.78 7.94 -7.69
N LEU A 34 9.29 8.27 -8.89
CA LEU A 34 8.46 7.36 -9.69
C LEU A 34 9.27 6.40 -10.57
N ALA A 35 10.48 6.82 -10.99
CA ALA A 35 11.29 6.05 -11.94
C ALA A 35 11.64 4.63 -11.45
N PRO A 36 12.08 4.40 -10.20
CA PRO A 36 12.34 3.05 -9.69
C PRO A 36 11.09 2.17 -9.66
N ILE A 37 9.93 2.78 -9.35
CA ILE A 37 8.64 2.07 -9.31
C ILE A 37 8.22 1.64 -10.72
N LYS A 38 8.35 2.51 -11.72
CA LYS A 38 8.08 2.18 -13.13
C LYS A 38 8.97 1.04 -13.65
N GLU A 39 10.24 1.04 -13.26
CA GLU A 39 11.15 -0.05 -13.62
C GLU A 39 10.73 -1.39 -13.00
N LEU A 40 10.30 -1.38 -11.75
CA LEU A 40 9.77 -2.57 -11.06
C LEU A 40 8.51 -3.10 -11.78
N ILE A 41 7.59 -2.21 -12.15
CA ILE A 41 6.36 -2.55 -12.89
C ILE A 41 6.70 -3.18 -14.25
N ARG A 42 7.63 -2.57 -14.98
CA ARG A 42 8.06 -3.07 -16.29
C ARG A 42 8.68 -4.45 -16.21
N ARG A 43 9.49 -4.71 -15.18
CA ARG A 43 10.21 -5.97 -14.98
C ARG A 43 9.27 -7.14 -14.68
N HIS A 44 8.18 -6.89 -13.94
CA HIS A 44 7.35 -7.96 -13.37
C HIS A 44 5.94 -8.06 -13.95
N SER A 45 5.61 -7.35 -15.03
CA SER A 45 4.28 -7.40 -15.66
C SER A 45 3.14 -7.22 -14.64
N VAL A 46 3.23 -6.17 -13.85
CA VAL A 46 2.25 -5.85 -12.80
C VAL A 46 0.88 -5.55 -13.42
N GLU A 47 -0.16 -6.18 -12.90
CA GLU A 47 -1.54 -6.02 -13.38
C GLU A 47 -2.40 -5.14 -12.47
N HIS A 48 -2.13 -5.17 -11.16
CA HIS A 48 -2.93 -4.45 -10.17
C HIS A 48 -2.03 -3.76 -9.17
N VAL A 49 -2.46 -2.59 -8.67
CA VAL A 49 -1.74 -1.83 -7.65
C VAL A 49 -2.67 -1.31 -6.57
N ILE A 50 -2.19 -1.34 -5.34
CA ILE A 50 -2.75 -0.58 -4.22
C ILE A 50 -1.68 0.33 -3.64
N VAL A 51 -2.04 1.58 -3.39
CA VAL A 51 -1.14 2.61 -2.85
C VAL A 51 -1.68 3.14 -1.53
N SER A 52 -0.85 3.10 -0.50
CA SER A 52 -1.01 3.84 0.74
C SER A 52 -0.17 5.12 0.68
N THR A 53 -0.74 6.26 1.01
CA THR A 53 -0.04 7.54 1.02
C THR A 53 -0.26 8.22 2.37
N THR A 54 0.82 8.56 3.08
CA THR A 54 0.75 9.28 4.35
C THR A 54 1.17 10.76 4.22
N GLY A 55 1.63 11.17 3.05
CA GLY A 55 2.08 12.53 2.75
C GLY A 55 1.60 13.03 1.39
N VAL A 56 2.19 14.13 0.94
CA VAL A 56 1.94 14.66 -0.40
C VAL A 56 2.67 13.81 -1.42
N ARG A 57 1.91 13.23 -2.33
CA ARG A 57 2.43 12.49 -3.47
C ARG A 57 2.34 13.37 -4.71
N GLU A 58 3.45 13.53 -5.40
CA GLU A 58 3.54 14.41 -6.58
C GLU A 58 3.02 13.76 -7.87
N TRP A 59 2.98 12.41 -7.93
CA TRP A 59 2.53 11.66 -9.11
C TRP A 59 1.13 11.05 -8.92
N LYS A 60 0.45 10.81 -10.02
CA LYS A 60 -0.89 10.19 -10.05
C LYS A 60 -0.79 8.69 -10.33
N LEU A 61 -1.78 7.90 -9.86
CA LEU A 61 -1.86 6.46 -10.15
C LEU A 61 -1.85 6.14 -11.65
N SER A 62 -2.47 7.00 -12.47
CA SER A 62 -2.50 6.85 -13.93
C SER A 62 -1.10 6.87 -14.56
N GLU A 63 -0.12 7.49 -13.92
CA GLU A 63 1.25 7.57 -14.41
C GLU A 63 2.03 6.26 -14.25
N LEU A 64 1.51 5.31 -13.46
CA LEU A 64 2.08 3.97 -13.31
C LEU A 64 1.87 3.10 -14.57
N GLY A 65 0.90 3.44 -15.43
CA GLY A 65 0.62 2.71 -16.65
C GLY A 65 0.04 1.30 -16.47
N ILE A 66 -0.50 1.00 -15.28
CA ILE A 66 -1.10 -0.30 -14.95
C ILE A 66 -2.52 -0.36 -15.49
N LYS A 67 -2.83 -1.40 -16.29
CA LYS A 67 -4.11 -1.55 -16.98
C LYS A 67 -5.24 -2.08 -16.11
N GLY A 68 -4.92 -2.83 -15.06
CA GLY A 68 -5.90 -3.44 -14.17
C GLY A 68 -6.37 -2.49 -13.07
N LYS A 69 -6.68 -3.04 -11.89
CA LYS A 69 -7.16 -2.23 -10.76
C LYS A 69 -6.05 -1.35 -10.19
N ASN A 70 -6.34 -0.06 -10.09
CA ASN A 70 -5.50 0.94 -9.46
C ASN A 70 -6.27 1.50 -8.26
N ILE A 71 -5.86 1.13 -7.06
CA ILE A 71 -6.56 1.48 -5.81
C ILE A 71 -5.69 2.42 -4.99
N GLU A 72 -6.21 3.58 -4.63
CA GLU A 72 -5.65 4.40 -3.57
C GLU A 72 -6.36 4.05 -2.27
N LEU A 73 -5.62 3.52 -1.29
CA LEU A 73 -6.16 3.08 -0.02
C LEU A 73 -6.75 4.26 0.75
N SER A 74 -7.99 4.13 1.18
CA SER A 74 -8.69 5.08 2.05
C SER A 74 -9.72 4.34 2.90
N HIS A 75 -10.36 5.04 3.82
CA HIS A 75 -11.48 4.51 4.59
C HIS A 75 -12.75 4.26 3.73
N GLU A 76 -12.83 4.83 2.54
CA GLU A 76 -13.98 4.73 1.63
C GLU A 76 -13.92 3.49 0.71
N VAL A 77 -12.73 2.90 0.49
CA VAL A 77 -12.64 1.69 -0.33
C VAL A 77 -13.18 0.48 0.44
N PRO A 78 -13.70 -0.55 -0.22
CA PRO A 78 -14.12 -1.77 0.43
C PRO A 78 -12.95 -2.40 1.22
N LEU A 79 -13.10 -2.49 2.54
CA LEU A 79 -12.10 -3.03 3.45
C LEU A 79 -12.59 -4.35 4.08
N PRO A 80 -11.69 -5.30 4.40
CA PRO A 80 -12.05 -6.52 5.13
C PRO A 80 -12.28 -6.30 6.63
N ILE A 81 -12.24 -5.04 7.09
CA ILE A 81 -12.42 -4.60 8.46
C ILE A 81 -13.43 -3.46 8.54
N SER A 82 -14.06 -3.27 9.69
CA SER A 82 -14.81 -2.05 10.00
C SER A 82 -13.93 -1.09 10.80
N ILE A 83 -13.96 0.19 10.43
CA ILE A 83 -13.21 1.23 11.13
C ILE A 83 -14.13 1.85 12.19
N VAL A 84 -13.76 1.68 13.47
CA VAL A 84 -14.45 2.28 14.62
C VAL A 84 -13.57 3.39 15.18
N TYR A 85 -13.23 4.34 14.33
CA TYR A 85 -12.43 5.52 14.67
C TYR A 85 -13.31 6.76 14.49
N THR A 86 -13.26 7.71 15.44
CA THR A 86 -14.20 8.85 15.48
C THR A 86 -14.16 9.69 14.22
N THR A 87 -12.98 9.83 13.61
CA THR A 87 -12.74 10.59 12.37
C THR A 87 -12.01 9.71 11.34
N PRO A 88 -12.71 8.77 10.68
CA PRO A 88 -12.09 7.81 9.76
C PRO A 88 -11.26 8.45 8.66
N GLU A 89 -11.65 9.65 8.22
CA GLU A 89 -10.96 10.45 7.19
C GLU A 89 -9.55 10.91 7.63
N THR A 90 -9.30 11.00 8.95
CA THR A 90 -8.00 11.41 9.50
C THR A 90 -7.12 10.23 9.90
N LEU A 91 -7.68 9.01 9.85
CA LEU A 91 -6.91 7.81 10.17
C LEU A 91 -5.85 7.55 9.09
N GLY A 92 -4.61 7.44 9.51
CA GLY A 92 -3.50 7.16 8.60
C GLY A 92 -3.74 5.89 7.76
N ARG A 93 -3.54 6.00 6.45
CA ARG A 93 -3.77 4.90 5.51
C ARG A 93 -2.84 3.71 5.76
N ASP A 94 -1.63 3.96 6.23
CA ASP A 94 -0.67 2.96 6.69
C ASP A 94 -1.24 2.11 7.85
N ARG A 95 -1.96 2.74 8.78
CA ARG A 95 -2.64 2.04 9.89
C ARG A 95 -3.79 1.18 9.40
N ILE A 96 -4.57 1.68 8.42
CA ILE A 96 -5.64 0.88 7.78
C ILE A 96 -5.01 -0.35 7.11
N ALA A 97 -3.93 -0.18 6.34
CA ALA A 97 -3.23 -1.27 5.68
C ALA A 97 -2.72 -2.31 6.70
N ALA A 98 -2.09 -1.86 7.78
CA ALA A 98 -1.57 -2.73 8.83
C ALA A 98 -2.67 -3.54 9.54
N ALA A 99 -3.82 -2.93 9.82
CA ALA A 99 -4.97 -3.61 10.40
C ALA A 99 -5.58 -4.65 9.45
N CYS A 100 -5.68 -4.34 8.16
CA CYS A 100 -6.12 -5.29 7.13
C CYS A 100 -5.16 -6.49 7.04
N GLY A 101 -3.85 -6.24 7.06
CA GLY A 101 -2.82 -7.27 7.06
C GLY A 101 -2.88 -8.17 8.29
N ALA A 102 -3.05 -7.58 9.49
CA ALA A 102 -3.22 -8.35 10.73
C ALA A 102 -4.46 -9.26 10.67
N LYS A 103 -5.58 -8.75 10.17
CA LYS A 103 -6.81 -9.53 9.97
C LYS A 103 -6.59 -10.71 9.02
N ALA A 104 -5.88 -10.49 7.91
CA ALA A 104 -5.60 -11.53 6.91
C ALA A 104 -4.69 -12.63 7.47
N ASN A 105 -3.64 -12.24 8.21
CA ASN A 105 -2.66 -13.17 8.77
C ASN A 105 -3.14 -13.91 10.03
N HIS A 106 -4.12 -13.34 10.74
CA HIS A 106 -4.65 -13.90 11.99
C HIS A 106 -6.19 -13.92 12.00
N PRO A 107 -6.82 -14.70 11.10
CA PRO A 107 -8.28 -14.73 10.99
C PRO A 107 -8.91 -15.22 12.32
N GLY A 108 -9.97 -14.52 12.74
CA GLY A 108 -10.72 -14.86 13.95
C GLY A 108 -10.01 -14.54 15.28
N LYS A 109 -8.83 -13.89 15.26
CA LYS A 109 -8.08 -13.52 16.47
C LYS A 109 -8.15 -12.02 16.73
N ASN A 110 -8.09 -11.64 18.01
CA ASN A 110 -7.85 -10.26 18.40
C ASN A 110 -6.36 -9.94 18.23
N CYS A 111 -6.05 -8.85 17.54
CA CYS A 111 -4.68 -8.45 17.25
C CYS A 111 -4.45 -7.02 17.75
N LEU A 112 -3.31 -6.81 18.40
CA LEU A 112 -2.76 -5.47 18.64
C LEU A 112 -1.70 -5.18 17.57
N VAL A 113 -1.88 -4.10 16.80
CA VAL A 113 -0.92 -3.66 15.79
C VAL A 113 -0.21 -2.41 16.29
N ILE A 114 1.12 -2.49 16.39
CA ILE A 114 1.96 -1.39 16.85
C ILE A 114 2.82 -0.92 15.69
N SER A 115 2.63 0.32 15.24
CA SER A 115 3.49 0.98 14.26
C SER A 115 4.50 1.86 14.99
N ALA A 116 5.69 1.35 15.20
CA ALA A 116 6.79 2.07 15.84
C ALA A 116 7.68 2.70 14.76
N GLY A 117 7.30 3.87 14.29
CA GLY A 117 8.02 4.64 13.28
C GLY A 117 8.32 6.06 13.74
N THR A 118 9.01 6.83 12.91
CA THR A 118 9.17 8.28 13.10
C THR A 118 7.86 8.96 12.73
N CYS A 119 7.37 9.81 13.62
CA CYS A 119 6.20 10.66 13.37
C CYS A 119 6.56 11.78 12.39
#